data_d18231d0852e7bd8ab3505926543a3be
#
_entry.id   d18231d0852e7bd8ab3505926543a3be
#
_cell.length_a   1.000
_cell.length_b   1.000
_cell.length_c   1.000
_cell.angle_alpha   90.00
_cell.angle_beta   90.00
_cell.angle_gamma   90.00
#
_symmetry.space_group_name_H-M   'P 1'
#
loop_
_entity.id
_entity.type
_entity.pdbx_description
1 polymer ?
#
loop_
_entity_poly.entity_id
_entity_poly.type
_entity_poly.pdbx_seq_one_letter_code
_entity_poly.pdbx_strand_id
1 'polypeptide(L)'
;MFAVVITLLLWASAFVGIRIIGANYSPGALSLGRLLIGTLVLSFFAIPTLKKLPKGWLTWRTGFAIFAYSLMWFAGYNVALNTAEQHLDAGTSALLINIAPILIAIFAGIFLREGFPRWLVIGGVVSLAGVALIALGSGQRSSVDLLGIALCLLAAVFAALSVIIQKPVLRSINAVHATWLGTGIGAICCLPFSGELIAAIDSAPIGSTLGVVYLGIFPTAIAFTSWAYALSRFNAGQLAASTYLVPAITVLMSWVLLNETPTAWGFIGGFVALLGVAITRIRPRNRLD
;
A
#
# COMPACT_ATOMS: atom_id res chain seq x y z
N MET A 1 -6.74 4.24 -15.83
CA MET A 1 -7.75 3.54 -14.97
C MET A 1 -7.39 2.09 -14.72
N PHE A 2 -7.05 1.28 -15.72
CA PHE A 2 -6.71 -0.14 -15.56
C PHE A 2 -5.64 -0.42 -14.49
N ALA A 3 -4.51 0.31 -14.50
CA ALA A 3 -3.46 0.16 -13.49
C ALA A 3 -3.95 0.41 -12.05
N VAL A 4 -4.87 1.37 -11.85
CA VAL A 4 -5.47 1.63 -10.53
C VAL A 4 -6.29 0.44 -10.07
N VAL A 5 -7.14 -0.12 -10.94
CA VAL A 5 -7.97 -1.29 -10.63
C VAL A 5 -7.10 -2.49 -10.26
N ILE A 6 -6.05 -2.78 -11.06
CA ILE A 6 -5.08 -3.86 -10.75
C ILE A 6 -4.48 -3.64 -9.37
N THR A 7 -3.99 -2.43 -9.07
CA THR A 7 -3.39 -2.12 -7.77
C THR A 7 -4.36 -2.41 -6.63
N LEU A 8 -5.60 -1.92 -6.71
CA LEU A 8 -6.59 -2.07 -5.66
C LEU A 8 -6.98 -3.53 -5.42
N LEU A 9 -7.19 -4.30 -6.49
CA LEU A 9 -7.53 -5.72 -6.40
C LEU A 9 -6.36 -6.52 -5.79
N LEU A 10 -5.13 -6.28 -6.25
CA LEU A 10 -3.97 -7.01 -5.75
C LEU A 10 -3.58 -6.61 -4.32
N TRP A 11 -3.77 -5.34 -3.93
CA TRP A 11 -3.56 -4.96 -2.54
C TRP A 11 -4.66 -5.51 -1.63
N ALA A 12 -5.91 -5.54 -2.05
CA ALA A 12 -6.99 -6.20 -1.32
C ALA A 12 -6.72 -7.69 -1.11
N SER A 13 -6.26 -8.39 -2.17
CA SER A 13 -5.88 -9.81 -2.07
C SER A 13 -4.67 -10.03 -1.16
N ALA A 14 -3.78 -9.03 -1.00
CA ALA A 14 -2.65 -9.13 -0.09
C ALA A 14 -3.10 -9.26 1.38
N PHE A 15 -4.11 -8.50 1.82
CA PHE A 15 -4.66 -8.63 3.17
C PHE A 15 -5.20 -10.04 3.45
N VAL A 16 -5.93 -10.61 2.48
CA VAL A 16 -6.42 -11.99 2.58
C VAL A 16 -5.25 -12.98 2.62
N GLY A 17 -4.25 -12.80 1.75
CA GLY A 17 -3.06 -13.65 1.69
C GLY A 17 -2.22 -13.59 2.97
N ILE A 18 -1.95 -12.40 3.50
CA ILE A 18 -1.17 -12.20 4.74
C ILE A 18 -1.87 -12.89 5.91
N ARG A 19 -3.21 -12.80 6.01
CA ARG A 19 -3.98 -13.46 7.06
C ARG A 19 -3.84 -14.99 7.03
N ILE A 20 -3.80 -15.59 5.82
CA ILE A 20 -3.62 -17.05 5.66
C ILE A 20 -2.19 -17.48 6.04
N ILE A 21 -1.19 -16.65 5.72
CA ILE A 21 0.24 -17.00 5.83
C ILE A 21 0.82 -16.56 7.17
N GLY A 22 0.27 -15.53 7.79
CA GLY A 22 0.83 -14.83 8.96
C GLY A 22 1.04 -15.71 10.19
N ALA A 23 0.37 -16.88 10.28
CA ALA A 23 0.61 -17.85 11.34
C ALA A 23 1.99 -18.56 11.22
N ASN A 24 2.61 -18.57 10.02
CA ASN A 24 3.82 -19.34 9.74
C ASN A 24 5.05 -18.48 9.44
N TYR A 25 4.86 -17.18 9.24
CA TYR A 25 5.94 -16.23 8.92
C TYR A 25 5.86 -15.01 9.86
N SER A 26 6.99 -14.67 10.48
CA SER A 26 7.07 -13.40 11.21
C SER A 26 6.88 -12.21 10.27
N PRO A 27 6.46 -11.04 10.77
CA PRO A 27 6.30 -9.82 9.96
C PRO A 27 7.54 -9.45 9.17
N GLY A 28 8.73 -9.61 9.78
CA GLY A 28 10.02 -9.32 9.16
C GLY A 28 10.37 -10.32 8.06
N ALA A 29 10.23 -11.62 8.33
CA ALA A 29 10.45 -12.70 7.36
C ALA A 29 9.53 -12.56 6.15
N LEU A 30 8.25 -12.30 6.38
CA LEU A 30 7.26 -12.09 5.33
C LEU A 30 7.62 -10.88 4.46
N SER A 31 8.02 -9.75 5.09
CA SER A 31 8.44 -8.55 4.38
C SER A 31 9.68 -8.81 3.52
N LEU A 32 10.70 -9.44 4.07
CA LEU A 32 11.93 -9.78 3.33
C LEU A 32 11.62 -10.74 2.16
N GLY A 33 10.91 -11.82 2.42
CA GLY A 33 10.59 -12.83 1.39
C GLY A 33 9.85 -12.24 0.19
N ARG A 34 8.79 -11.47 0.43
CA ARG A 34 8.03 -10.83 -0.67
C ARG A 34 8.85 -9.78 -1.42
N LEU A 35 9.74 -9.05 -0.75
CA LEU A 35 10.60 -8.04 -1.38
C LEU A 35 11.69 -8.69 -2.24
N LEU A 36 12.31 -9.78 -1.77
CA LEU A 36 13.29 -10.54 -2.56
C LEU A 36 12.67 -11.09 -3.84
N ILE A 37 11.50 -11.73 -3.73
CA ILE A 37 10.78 -12.29 -4.88
C ILE A 37 10.34 -11.16 -5.83
N GLY A 38 9.78 -10.07 -5.29
CA GLY A 38 9.40 -8.91 -6.11
C GLY A 38 10.57 -8.31 -6.85
N THR A 39 11.73 -8.17 -6.18
CA THR A 39 12.96 -7.67 -6.80
C THR A 39 13.45 -8.61 -7.89
N LEU A 40 13.46 -9.92 -7.63
CA LEU A 40 13.87 -10.92 -8.61
C LEU A 40 13.00 -10.86 -9.87
N VAL A 41 11.68 -10.85 -9.71
CA VAL A 41 10.73 -10.76 -10.83
C VAL A 41 10.92 -9.47 -11.62
N LEU A 42 11.04 -8.34 -10.93
CA LEU A 42 11.24 -7.05 -11.60
C LEU A 42 12.60 -6.94 -12.28
N SER A 43 13.62 -7.68 -11.81
CA SER A 43 14.95 -7.70 -12.44
C SER A 43 14.89 -8.19 -13.89
N PHE A 44 14.02 -9.15 -14.21
CA PHE A 44 13.84 -9.62 -15.59
C PHE A 44 13.37 -8.52 -16.54
N PHE A 45 12.63 -7.53 -16.05
CA PHE A 45 12.12 -6.41 -16.85
C PHE A 45 13.00 -5.16 -16.74
N ALA A 46 13.58 -4.90 -15.57
CA ALA A 46 14.35 -3.69 -15.31
C ALA A 46 15.76 -3.77 -15.91
N ILE A 47 16.49 -4.86 -15.68
CA ILE A 47 17.90 -4.99 -16.11
C ILE A 47 18.08 -4.84 -17.62
N PRO A 48 17.31 -5.53 -18.50
CA PRO A 48 17.48 -5.38 -19.96
C PRO A 48 17.18 -3.96 -20.45
N THR A 49 16.43 -3.19 -19.68
CA THR A 49 16.01 -1.84 -20.07
C THR A 49 16.79 -0.72 -19.37
N LEU A 50 17.76 -1.04 -18.50
CA LEU A 50 18.60 -0.04 -17.82
C LEU A 50 19.30 0.92 -18.79
N LYS A 51 19.79 0.41 -19.91
CA LYS A 51 20.46 1.21 -20.95
C LYS A 51 19.52 2.23 -21.63
N LYS A 52 18.20 2.08 -21.47
CA LYS A 52 17.20 3.00 -22.03
C LYS A 52 16.87 4.17 -21.08
N LEU A 53 17.42 4.17 -19.88
CA LEU A 53 17.24 5.28 -18.96
C LEU A 53 17.94 6.54 -19.49
N PRO A 54 17.38 7.74 -19.28
CA PRO A 54 18.00 8.99 -19.71
C PRO A 54 19.40 9.14 -19.12
N LYS A 55 20.36 9.64 -19.91
CA LYS A 55 21.70 9.95 -19.39
C LYS A 55 21.60 10.96 -18.24
N GLY A 56 22.30 10.68 -17.14
CA GLY A 56 22.27 11.55 -15.96
C GLY A 56 21.00 11.45 -15.08
N TRP A 57 20.17 10.45 -15.26
CA TRP A 57 19.00 10.23 -14.41
C TRP A 57 19.35 10.07 -12.93
N LEU A 58 20.51 9.46 -12.64
CA LEU A 58 20.99 9.25 -11.27
C LEU A 58 21.82 10.46 -10.83
N THR A 59 21.16 11.46 -10.31
CA THR A 59 21.79 12.54 -9.57
C THR A 59 21.81 12.20 -8.07
N TRP A 60 22.62 12.90 -7.28
CA TRP A 60 22.60 12.75 -5.82
C TRP A 60 21.19 12.92 -5.25
N ARG A 61 20.44 13.91 -5.71
CA ARG A 61 19.07 14.18 -5.26
C ARG A 61 18.12 13.02 -5.62
N THR A 62 18.21 12.52 -6.84
CA THR A 62 17.38 11.37 -7.29
C THR A 62 17.76 10.10 -6.53
N GLY A 63 19.04 9.83 -6.33
CA GLY A 63 19.53 8.68 -5.58
C GLY A 63 19.04 8.71 -4.12
N PHE A 64 19.18 9.86 -3.45
CA PHE A 64 18.67 10.06 -2.09
C PHE A 64 17.14 9.90 -2.02
N ALA A 65 16.40 10.46 -2.96
CA ALA A 65 14.95 10.33 -3.02
C ALA A 65 14.51 8.86 -3.21
N ILE A 66 15.22 8.12 -4.09
CA ILE A 66 14.98 6.68 -4.28
C ILE A 66 15.24 5.93 -2.97
N PHE A 67 16.37 6.15 -2.32
CA PHE A 67 16.69 5.54 -1.05
C PHE A 67 15.63 5.86 0.01
N ALA A 68 15.27 7.13 0.16
CA ALA A 68 14.33 7.60 1.17
C ALA A 68 12.93 6.98 1.01
N TYR A 69 12.34 7.02 -0.19
CA TYR A 69 11.02 6.40 -0.35
C TYR A 69 11.07 4.88 -0.27
N SER A 70 12.18 4.25 -0.67
CA SER A 70 12.36 2.81 -0.57
C SER A 70 12.44 2.36 0.88
N LEU A 71 13.24 3.04 1.69
CA LEU A 71 13.35 2.77 3.12
C LEU A 71 12.01 2.94 3.83
N MET A 72 11.30 4.04 3.55
CA MET A 72 10.02 4.31 4.20
C MET A 72 8.91 3.36 3.74
N TRP A 73 8.76 3.13 2.44
CA TRP A 73 7.61 2.34 1.96
C TRP A 73 7.84 0.85 2.00
N PHE A 74 8.98 0.39 1.48
CA PHE A 74 9.21 -1.05 1.34
C PHE A 74 9.74 -1.70 2.62
N ALA A 75 10.54 -0.99 3.43
CA ALA A 75 10.99 -1.51 4.72
C ALA A 75 10.13 -0.97 5.87
N GLY A 76 10.19 0.32 6.15
CA GLY A 76 9.59 0.92 7.35
C GLY A 76 8.09 0.72 7.46
N TYR A 77 7.34 1.00 6.39
CA TYR A 77 5.89 0.79 6.36
C TYR A 77 5.51 -0.67 6.62
N ASN A 78 6.15 -1.62 5.90
CA ASN A 78 5.80 -3.03 6.04
C ASN A 78 6.12 -3.55 7.45
N VAL A 79 7.30 -3.25 7.98
CA VAL A 79 7.67 -3.67 9.34
C VAL A 79 6.76 -3.03 10.38
N ALA A 80 6.51 -1.71 10.29
CA ALA A 80 5.66 -1.02 11.25
C ALA A 80 4.22 -1.53 11.22
N LEU A 81 3.62 -1.70 10.03
CA LEU A 81 2.25 -2.20 9.91
C LEU A 81 2.13 -3.64 10.38
N ASN A 82 3.00 -4.54 9.89
CA ASN A 82 2.95 -5.94 10.27
C ASN A 82 3.19 -6.15 11.78
N THR A 83 4.01 -5.31 12.43
CA THR A 83 4.19 -5.33 13.87
C THR A 83 2.94 -4.78 14.58
N ALA A 84 2.34 -3.71 14.07
CA ALA A 84 1.12 -3.15 14.63
C ALA A 84 -0.04 -4.16 14.65
N GLU A 85 -0.15 -5.00 13.62
CA GLU A 85 -1.16 -6.06 13.53
C GLU A 85 -1.00 -7.18 14.58
N GLN A 86 0.15 -7.26 15.24
CA GLN A 86 0.33 -8.13 16.42
C GLN A 86 -0.23 -7.53 17.71
N HIS A 87 -0.42 -6.21 17.73
CA HIS A 87 -0.91 -5.44 18.89
C HIS A 87 -2.37 -5.00 18.75
N LEU A 88 -2.88 -4.90 17.53
CA LEU A 88 -4.22 -4.41 17.21
C LEU A 88 -4.98 -5.42 16.36
N ASP A 89 -6.30 -5.41 16.48
CA ASP A 89 -7.14 -6.13 15.54
C ASP A 89 -7.08 -5.53 14.13
N ALA A 90 -7.40 -6.36 13.13
CA ALA A 90 -7.34 -5.97 11.74
C ALA A 90 -8.24 -4.77 11.38
N GLY A 91 -9.39 -4.63 12.04
CA GLY A 91 -10.32 -3.52 11.82
C GLY A 91 -9.74 -2.19 12.28
N THR A 92 -9.18 -2.16 13.50
CA THR A 92 -8.51 -0.98 14.06
C THR A 92 -7.26 -0.61 13.25
N SER A 93 -6.43 -1.60 12.90
CA SER A 93 -5.25 -1.38 12.05
C SER A 93 -5.64 -0.81 10.67
N ALA A 94 -6.67 -1.39 10.02
CA ALA A 94 -7.18 -0.90 8.75
C ALA A 94 -7.72 0.54 8.84
N LEU A 95 -8.43 0.89 9.93
CA LEU A 95 -8.91 2.26 10.14
C LEU A 95 -7.75 3.25 10.27
N LEU A 96 -6.76 2.93 11.10
CA LEU A 96 -5.63 3.80 11.37
C LEU A 96 -4.76 4.01 10.11
N ILE A 97 -4.45 2.94 9.38
CA ILE A 97 -3.65 3.05 8.15
C ILE A 97 -4.38 3.83 7.05
N ASN A 98 -5.71 3.80 7.03
CA ASN A 98 -6.51 4.57 6.07
C ASN A 98 -6.54 6.09 6.35
N ILE A 99 -5.79 6.59 7.34
CA ILE A 99 -5.42 7.99 7.47
C ILE A 99 -4.38 8.39 6.38
N ALA A 100 -3.59 7.44 5.87
CA ALA A 100 -2.57 7.70 4.86
C ALA A 100 -3.08 8.45 3.61
N PRO A 101 -4.22 8.13 2.98
CA PRO A 101 -4.75 8.88 1.85
C PRO A 101 -5.03 10.36 2.16
N ILE A 102 -5.46 10.68 3.39
CA ILE A 102 -5.65 12.07 3.83
C ILE A 102 -4.30 12.77 3.93
N LEU A 103 -3.31 12.14 4.57
CA LEU A 103 -1.96 12.68 4.65
C LEU A 103 -1.35 12.87 3.26
N ILE A 104 -1.53 11.92 2.34
CA ILE A 104 -1.08 12.05 0.95
C ILE A 104 -1.74 13.26 0.28
N ALA A 105 -3.06 13.45 0.46
CA ALA A 105 -3.76 14.58 -0.13
C ALA A 105 -3.26 15.92 0.42
N ILE A 106 -3.02 16.02 1.74
CA ILE A 106 -2.48 17.20 2.40
C ILE A 106 -1.06 17.48 1.90
N PHE A 107 -0.19 16.48 1.95
CA PHE A 107 1.22 16.63 1.52
C PHE A 107 1.34 16.90 0.02
N ALA A 108 0.49 16.28 -0.83
CA ALA A 108 0.46 16.57 -2.25
C ALA A 108 0.00 18.01 -2.52
N GLY A 109 -0.99 18.50 -1.79
CA GLY A 109 -1.44 19.88 -1.87
C GLY A 109 -0.31 20.87 -1.54
N ILE A 110 0.47 20.59 -0.50
CA ILE A 110 1.55 21.47 -0.03
C ILE A 110 2.82 21.31 -0.89
N PHE A 111 3.36 20.09 -0.99
CA PHE A 111 4.70 19.86 -1.56
C PHE A 111 4.69 19.67 -3.08
N LEU A 112 3.60 19.10 -3.65
CA LEU A 112 3.47 18.89 -5.09
C LEU A 112 2.64 19.99 -5.77
N ARG A 113 2.10 20.92 -4.99
CA ARG A 113 1.24 22.03 -5.49
C ARG A 113 0.00 21.52 -6.25
N GLU A 114 -0.56 20.37 -5.84
CA GLU A 114 -1.76 19.81 -6.44
C GLU A 114 -3.05 20.52 -5.99
N GLY A 115 -2.95 21.41 -4.97
CA GLY A 115 -4.08 22.10 -4.36
C GLY A 115 -4.97 21.20 -3.52
N PHE A 116 -6.06 21.78 -3.00
CA PHE A 116 -7.04 21.10 -2.16
C PHE A 116 -8.45 21.17 -2.78
N PRO A 117 -8.74 20.40 -3.83
CA PRO A 117 -10.07 20.37 -4.42
C PRO A 117 -11.12 19.99 -3.36
N ARG A 118 -12.15 20.81 -3.19
CA ARG A 118 -13.20 20.59 -2.16
C ARG A 118 -13.80 19.17 -2.21
N TRP A 119 -14.01 18.66 -3.40
CA TRP A 119 -14.58 17.32 -3.60
C TRP A 119 -13.63 16.20 -3.18
N LEU A 120 -12.30 16.41 -3.27
CA LEU A 120 -11.30 15.48 -2.74
C LEU A 120 -11.41 15.40 -1.21
N VAL A 121 -11.53 16.54 -0.54
CA VAL A 121 -11.64 16.61 0.92
C VAL A 121 -12.97 15.98 1.40
N ILE A 122 -14.09 16.41 0.82
CA ILE A 122 -15.43 15.88 1.18
C ILE A 122 -15.49 14.37 0.95
N GLY A 123 -15.11 13.92 -0.24
CA GLY A 123 -15.11 12.50 -0.58
C GLY A 123 -14.16 11.67 0.27
N GLY A 124 -12.98 12.21 0.62
CA GLY A 124 -12.03 11.57 1.54
C GLY A 124 -12.62 11.37 2.94
N VAL A 125 -13.27 12.39 3.51
CA VAL A 125 -13.96 12.29 4.81
C VAL A 125 -15.08 11.26 4.77
N VAL A 126 -15.92 11.27 3.71
CA VAL A 126 -17.00 10.29 3.55
C VAL A 126 -16.44 8.88 3.41
N SER A 127 -15.36 8.69 2.62
CA SER A 127 -14.72 7.38 2.48
C SER A 127 -14.14 6.88 3.79
N LEU A 128 -13.47 7.74 4.56
CA LEU A 128 -12.93 7.38 5.88
C LEU A 128 -14.04 6.99 6.85
N ALA A 129 -15.19 7.68 6.84
CA ALA A 129 -16.36 7.29 7.63
C ALA A 129 -16.87 5.89 7.24
N GLY A 130 -16.87 5.56 5.93
CA GLY A 130 -17.19 4.22 5.45
C GLY A 130 -16.22 3.15 5.97
N VAL A 131 -14.92 3.43 5.96
CA VAL A 131 -13.89 2.53 6.53
C VAL A 131 -14.08 2.36 8.03
N ALA A 132 -14.40 3.43 8.75
CA ALA A 132 -14.71 3.37 10.18
C ALA A 132 -15.92 2.46 10.47
N LEU A 133 -16.98 2.51 9.66
CA LEU A 133 -18.14 1.61 9.79
C LEU A 133 -17.75 0.13 9.53
N ILE A 134 -16.87 -0.15 8.56
CA ILE A 134 -16.34 -1.51 8.33
C ILE A 134 -15.61 -1.99 9.61
N ALA A 135 -14.73 -1.16 10.16
CA ALA A 135 -13.95 -1.48 11.35
C ALA A 135 -14.85 -1.74 12.60
N LEU A 136 -15.88 -0.93 12.80
CA LEU A 136 -16.86 -1.14 13.88
C LEU A 136 -17.63 -2.46 13.72
N GLY A 137 -17.84 -2.89 12.47
CA GLY A 137 -18.51 -4.15 12.17
C GLY A 137 -17.67 -5.40 12.41
N SER A 138 -16.35 -5.28 12.56
CA SER A 138 -15.46 -6.43 12.79
C SER A 138 -15.62 -7.08 14.17
N GLY A 139 -16.31 -6.40 15.10
CA GLY A 139 -16.73 -6.99 16.39
C GLY A 139 -15.62 -7.28 17.40
N GLN A 140 -14.38 -7.00 17.07
CA GLN A 140 -13.25 -7.24 17.97
C GLN A 140 -13.03 -6.02 18.86
N ARG A 141 -13.28 -6.21 20.17
CA ARG A 141 -12.88 -5.24 21.21
C ARG A 141 -11.44 -5.56 21.61
N SER A 142 -10.47 -4.91 20.99
CA SER A 142 -9.10 -4.96 21.48
C SER A 142 -8.90 -3.98 22.65
N SER A 143 -8.11 -4.38 23.65
CA SER A 143 -7.51 -3.43 24.58
C SER A 143 -6.72 -2.39 23.78
N VAL A 144 -6.85 -1.11 24.15
CA VAL A 144 -6.13 -0.01 23.48
C VAL A 144 -4.63 -0.22 23.70
N ASP A 145 -3.91 -0.69 22.67
CA ASP A 145 -2.47 -0.78 22.71
C ASP A 145 -1.84 0.44 22.01
N LEU A 146 -1.27 1.32 22.83
CA LEU A 146 -0.67 2.56 22.36
C LEU A 146 0.51 2.32 21.39
N LEU A 147 1.25 1.23 21.56
CA LEU A 147 2.33 0.87 20.64
C LEU A 147 1.78 0.51 19.26
N GLY A 148 0.76 -0.33 19.20
CA GLY A 148 0.10 -0.67 17.95
C GLY A 148 -0.45 0.56 17.22
N ILE A 149 -1.11 1.46 17.95
CA ILE A 149 -1.61 2.74 17.39
C ILE A 149 -0.45 3.57 16.83
N ALA A 150 0.62 3.76 17.61
CA ALA A 150 1.77 4.55 17.17
C ALA A 150 2.43 3.96 15.92
N LEU A 151 2.56 2.64 15.85
CA LEU A 151 3.11 1.95 14.69
C LEU A 151 2.23 2.07 13.45
N CYS A 152 0.90 1.97 13.57
CA CYS A 152 -0.03 2.22 12.46
C CYS A 152 0.06 3.66 11.95
N LEU A 153 0.10 4.64 12.84
CA LEU A 153 0.23 6.04 12.46
C LEU A 153 1.58 6.32 11.80
N LEU A 154 2.66 5.74 12.32
CA LEU A 154 3.98 5.81 11.71
C LEU A 154 3.99 5.20 10.30
N ALA A 155 3.36 4.04 10.12
CA ALA A 155 3.19 3.42 8.81
C ALA A 155 2.39 4.33 7.85
N ALA A 156 1.31 4.95 8.31
CA ALA A 156 0.54 5.90 7.50
C ALA A 156 1.38 7.11 7.06
N VAL A 157 2.22 7.66 7.94
CA VAL A 157 3.16 8.74 7.62
C VAL A 157 4.21 8.27 6.61
N PHE A 158 4.80 7.09 6.79
CA PHE A 158 5.76 6.51 5.85
C PHE A 158 5.14 6.33 4.46
N ALA A 159 3.93 5.80 4.37
CA ALA A 159 3.21 5.68 3.11
C ALA A 159 3.01 7.04 2.44
N ALA A 160 2.56 8.05 3.20
CA ALA A 160 2.30 9.37 2.67
C ALA A 160 3.58 10.06 2.15
N LEU A 161 4.64 10.09 2.96
CA LEU A 161 5.91 10.68 2.56
C LEU A 161 6.52 9.96 1.35
N SER A 162 6.43 8.63 1.31
CA SER A 162 6.94 7.83 0.21
C SER A 162 6.29 8.19 -1.12
N VAL A 163 4.97 8.36 -1.15
CA VAL A 163 4.24 8.76 -2.37
C VAL A 163 4.70 10.14 -2.85
N ILE A 164 4.87 11.09 -1.92
CA ILE A 164 5.30 12.46 -2.26
C ILE A 164 6.72 12.48 -2.80
N ILE A 165 7.62 11.69 -2.22
CA ILE A 165 9.02 11.59 -2.68
C ILE A 165 9.13 10.80 -3.98
N GLN A 166 8.35 9.73 -4.14
CA GLN A 166 8.37 8.88 -5.34
C GLN A 166 7.86 9.64 -6.57
N LYS A 167 6.83 10.48 -6.44
CA LYS A 167 6.20 11.13 -7.59
C LYS A 167 7.17 11.97 -8.45
N PRO A 168 8.03 12.83 -7.90
CA PRO A 168 9.07 13.51 -8.69
C PRO A 168 10.07 12.56 -9.34
N VAL A 169 10.47 11.47 -8.67
CA VAL A 169 11.40 10.46 -9.20
C VAL A 169 10.86 9.82 -10.47
N LEU A 170 9.55 9.60 -10.55
CA LEU A 170 8.88 9.04 -11.72
C LEU A 170 8.92 9.94 -12.98
N ARG A 171 9.42 11.18 -12.85
CA ARG A 171 9.75 12.03 -14.00
C ARG A 171 11.11 11.68 -14.62
N SER A 172 12.00 11.08 -13.84
CA SER A 172 13.37 10.74 -14.26
C SER A 172 13.50 9.28 -14.66
N ILE A 173 12.74 8.38 -14.05
CA ILE A 173 12.75 6.94 -14.33
C ILE A 173 11.32 6.40 -14.42
N ASN A 174 11.15 5.31 -15.18
CA ASN A 174 9.83 4.69 -15.32
C ASN A 174 9.42 3.88 -14.09
N ALA A 175 8.14 3.50 -14.04
CA ALA A 175 7.55 2.78 -12.92
C ALA A 175 8.25 1.45 -12.58
N VAL A 176 8.68 0.70 -13.60
CA VAL A 176 9.38 -0.59 -13.40
C VAL A 176 10.70 -0.39 -12.67
N HIS A 177 11.54 0.55 -13.14
CA HIS A 177 12.82 0.84 -12.48
C HIS A 177 12.64 1.44 -11.10
N ALA A 178 11.65 2.33 -10.91
CA ALA A 178 11.35 2.91 -9.61
C ALA A 178 10.95 1.81 -8.60
N THR A 179 10.07 0.88 -8.98
CA THR A 179 9.63 -0.21 -8.11
C THR A 179 10.75 -1.23 -7.89
N TRP A 180 11.50 -1.57 -8.92
CA TRP A 180 12.65 -2.49 -8.82
C TRP A 180 13.71 -1.99 -7.83
N LEU A 181 14.14 -0.74 -7.97
CA LEU A 181 15.07 -0.12 -7.02
C LEU A 181 14.45 -0.05 -5.61
N GLY A 182 13.16 0.29 -5.52
CA GLY A 182 12.43 0.36 -4.27
C GLY A 182 12.39 -0.97 -3.53
N THR A 183 11.99 -2.03 -4.21
CA THR A 183 11.93 -3.39 -3.62
C THR A 183 13.31 -3.91 -3.28
N GLY A 184 14.34 -3.66 -4.13
CA GLY A 184 15.71 -4.07 -3.89
C GLY A 184 16.33 -3.40 -2.66
N ILE A 185 16.22 -2.08 -2.55
CA ILE A 185 16.68 -1.33 -1.37
C ILE A 185 15.89 -1.77 -0.13
N GLY A 186 14.56 -1.93 -0.24
CA GLY A 186 13.73 -2.43 0.84
C GLY A 186 14.16 -3.82 1.32
N ALA A 187 14.47 -4.73 0.38
CA ALA A 187 14.99 -6.06 0.71
C ALA A 187 16.33 -5.99 1.46
N ILE A 188 17.25 -5.13 1.01
CA ILE A 188 18.53 -4.90 1.69
C ILE A 188 18.30 -4.42 3.12
N CYS A 189 17.39 -3.45 3.31
CA CYS A 189 17.06 -2.95 4.65
C CYS A 189 16.39 -4.01 5.54
N CYS A 190 15.73 -5.00 4.96
CA CYS A 190 15.09 -6.10 5.69
C CYS A 190 16.02 -7.33 5.88
N LEU A 191 17.28 -7.31 5.40
CA LEU A 191 18.24 -8.42 5.60
C LEU A 191 18.44 -8.86 7.05
N PRO A 192 18.32 -8.01 8.09
CA PRO A 192 18.37 -8.47 9.47
C PRO A 192 17.36 -9.59 9.79
N PHE A 193 16.26 -9.71 9.07
CA PHE A 193 15.25 -10.76 9.21
C PHE A 193 15.55 -12.04 8.41
N SER A 194 16.75 -12.17 7.81
CA SER A 194 17.11 -13.31 6.98
C SER A 194 17.11 -14.64 7.75
N GLY A 195 17.57 -14.62 9.01
CA GLY A 195 17.53 -15.82 9.86
C GLY A 195 16.10 -16.32 10.12
N GLU A 196 15.18 -15.39 10.39
CA GLU A 196 13.75 -15.72 10.57
C GLU A 196 13.12 -16.24 9.26
N LEU A 197 13.50 -15.67 8.12
CA LEU A 197 13.02 -16.12 6.81
C LEU A 197 13.47 -17.55 6.49
N ILE A 198 14.75 -17.87 6.72
CA ILE A 198 15.29 -19.22 6.50
C ILE A 198 14.57 -20.21 7.40
N ALA A 199 14.48 -19.93 8.72
CA ALA A 199 13.78 -20.79 9.67
C ALA A 199 12.30 -21.01 9.30
N ALA A 200 11.62 -19.97 8.81
CA ALA A 200 10.24 -20.08 8.36
C ALA A 200 10.11 -20.94 7.09
N ILE A 201 11.02 -20.82 6.12
CA ILE A 201 11.01 -21.64 4.89
C ILE A 201 11.18 -23.13 5.23
N ASP A 202 12.05 -23.44 6.19
CA ASP A 202 12.34 -24.84 6.58
C ASP A 202 11.18 -25.48 7.36
N SER A 203 10.39 -24.68 8.11
CA SER A 203 9.35 -25.20 9.02
C SER A 203 7.93 -25.02 8.51
N ALA A 204 7.68 -24.03 7.66
CA ALA A 204 6.33 -23.70 7.21
C ALA A 204 5.79 -24.71 6.17
N PRO A 205 4.47 -24.93 6.15
CA PRO A 205 3.83 -25.67 5.06
C PRO A 205 4.11 -25.04 3.69
N ILE A 206 4.30 -25.88 2.68
CA ILE A 206 4.60 -25.41 1.30
C ILE A 206 3.58 -24.39 0.79
N GLY A 207 2.30 -24.53 1.19
CA GLY A 207 1.24 -23.57 0.83
C GLY A 207 1.52 -22.15 1.34
N SER A 208 2.07 -22.02 2.56
CA SER A 208 2.45 -20.71 3.13
C SER A 208 3.64 -20.11 2.38
N THR A 209 4.63 -20.90 2.03
CA THR A 209 5.78 -20.45 1.22
C THR A 209 5.35 -20.04 -0.19
N LEU A 210 4.45 -20.79 -0.84
CA LEU A 210 3.86 -20.39 -2.11
C LEU A 210 3.04 -19.09 -1.98
N GLY A 211 2.39 -18.89 -0.84
CA GLY A 211 1.72 -17.64 -0.51
C GLY A 211 2.69 -16.44 -0.44
N VAL A 212 3.90 -16.63 0.12
CA VAL A 212 4.96 -15.59 0.09
C VAL A 212 5.37 -15.27 -1.34
N VAL A 213 5.50 -16.30 -2.19
CA VAL A 213 5.79 -16.13 -3.64
C VAL A 213 4.68 -15.32 -4.31
N TYR A 214 3.42 -15.68 -4.07
CA TYR A 214 2.27 -14.91 -4.56
C TYR A 214 2.33 -13.45 -4.15
N LEU A 215 2.58 -13.17 -2.85
CA LEU A 215 2.67 -11.81 -2.32
C LEU A 215 3.85 -11.02 -2.94
N GLY A 216 4.95 -11.70 -3.26
CA GLY A 216 6.09 -11.09 -3.94
C GLY A 216 5.80 -10.71 -5.39
N ILE A 217 5.16 -11.62 -6.14
CA ILE A 217 4.86 -11.40 -7.56
C ILE A 217 3.71 -10.40 -7.74
N PHE A 218 2.54 -10.71 -7.19
CA PHE A 218 1.31 -9.98 -7.50
C PHE A 218 1.18 -8.68 -6.69
N PRO A 219 1.03 -8.69 -5.36
CA PRO A 219 0.90 -7.45 -4.61
C PRO A 219 2.18 -6.61 -4.57
N THR A 220 3.37 -7.23 -4.68
CA THR A 220 4.62 -6.45 -4.61
C THR A 220 5.10 -6.04 -5.99
N ALA A 221 5.47 -6.93 -6.89
CA ALA A 221 6.02 -6.53 -8.18
C ALA A 221 4.96 -5.86 -9.07
N ILE A 222 3.81 -6.50 -9.27
CA ILE A 222 2.81 -6.01 -10.22
C ILE A 222 2.03 -4.82 -9.65
N ALA A 223 1.52 -4.92 -8.41
CA ALA A 223 0.68 -3.84 -7.88
C ALA A 223 1.46 -2.55 -7.61
N PHE A 224 2.66 -2.61 -7.01
CA PHE A 224 3.48 -1.41 -6.80
C PHE A 224 3.96 -0.79 -8.11
N THR A 225 4.25 -1.60 -9.15
CA THR A 225 4.57 -1.06 -10.47
C THR A 225 3.36 -0.40 -11.11
N SER A 226 2.19 -1.01 -10.99
CA SER A 226 0.92 -0.44 -11.47
C SER A 226 0.57 0.86 -10.73
N TRP A 227 0.80 0.89 -9.40
CA TRP A 227 0.66 2.11 -8.60
C TRP A 227 1.62 3.21 -9.06
N ALA A 228 2.92 2.90 -9.20
CA ALA A 228 3.93 3.85 -9.65
C ALA A 228 3.59 4.41 -11.05
N TYR A 229 3.12 3.55 -11.96
CA TYR A 229 2.63 3.97 -13.26
C TYR A 229 1.42 4.92 -13.15
N ALA A 230 0.45 4.59 -12.30
CA ALA A 230 -0.69 5.47 -12.07
C ALA A 230 -0.27 6.79 -11.42
N LEU A 231 0.65 6.75 -10.45
CA LEU A 231 1.18 7.93 -9.76
C LEU A 231 1.91 8.89 -10.71
N SER A 232 2.57 8.37 -11.75
CA SER A 232 3.18 9.20 -12.78
C SER A 232 2.17 9.93 -13.68
N ARG A 233 0.89 9.50 -13.68
CA ARG A 233 -0.16 9.98 -14.58
C ARG A 233 -1.28 10.77 -13.90
N PHE A 234 -1.51 10.52 -12.61
CA PHE A 234 -2.62 11.10 -11.85
C PHE A 234 -2.11 11.97 -10.70
N ASN A 235 -2.94 12.85 -10.20
CA ASN A 235 -2.67 13.58 -8.97
C ASN A 235 -2.56 12.61 -7.80
N ALA A 236 -1.56 12.80 -6.93
CA ALA A 236 -1.28 11.89 -5.82
C ALA A 236 -2.46 11.80 -4.85
N GLY A 237 -3.08 12.95 -4.50
CA GLY A 237 -4.24 12.97 -3.62
C GLY A 237 -5.45 12.23 -4.19
N GLN A 238 -5.79 12.44 -5.47
CA GLN A 238 -6.90 11.74 -6.13
C GLN A 238 -6.63 10.24 -6.29
N LEU A 239 -5.36 9.86 -6.57
CA LEU A 239 -4.97 8.47 -6.67
C LEU A 239 -5.05 7.80 -5.30
N ALA A 240 -4.53 8.43 -4.26
CA ALA A 240 -4.58 7.92 -2.89
C ALA A 240 -6.01 7.73 -2.40
N ALA A 241 -6.94 8.66 -2.69
CA ALA A 241 -8.34 8.50 -2.33
C ALA A 241 -8.97 7.21 -2.90
N SER A 242 -8.47 6.67 -4.02
CA SER A 242 -8.97 5.39 -4.55
C SER A 242 -8.65 4.20 -3.65
N THR A 243 -7.63 4.28 -2.79
CA THR A 243 -7.27 3.17 -1.89
C THR A 243 -8.27 2.94 -0.77
N TYR A 244 -9.19 3.88 -0.51
CA TYR A 244 -10.35 3.62 0.37
C TYR A 244 -11.26 2.49 -0.13
N LEU A 245 -11.14 2.08 -1.40
CA LEU A 245 -11.84 0.91 -1.92
C LEU A 245 -11.22 -0.41 -1.45
N VAL A 246 -9.94 -0.41 -1.04
CA VAL A 246 -9.23 -1.63 -0.65
C VAL A 246 -9.94 -2.38 0.47
N PRO A 247 -10.34 -1.75 1.60
CA PRO A 247 -11.07 -2.47 2.65
C PRO A 247 -12.38 -3.08 2.17
N ALA A 248 -13.15 -2.35 1.35
CA ALA A 248 -14.42 -2.86 0.82
C ALA A 248 -14.20 -4.09 -0.10
N ILE A 249 -13.17 -4.02 -0.95
CA ILE A 249 -12.79 -5.14 -1.83
C ILE A 249 -12.28 -6.32 -0.98
N THR A 250 -11.48 -6.06 0.06
CA THR A 250 -10.98 -7.09 0.98
C THR A 250 -12.13 -7.84 1.66
N VAL A 251 -13.14 -7.12 2.17
CA VAL A 251 -14.34 -7.72 2.77
C VAL A 251 -15.04 -8.65 1.78
N LEU A 252 -15.24 -8.20 0.53
CA LEU A 252 -15.86 -9.03 -0.51
C LEU A 252 -15.01 -10.26 -0.86
N MET A 253 -13.67 -10.10 -0.95
CA MET A 253 -12.76 -11.22 -1.19
C MET A 253 -12.75 -12.22 -0.05
N SER A 254 -12.73 -11.76 1.21
CA SER A 254 -12.81 -12.64 2.39
C SER A 254 -14.12 -13.41 2.42
N TRP A 255 -15.23 -12.77 2.04
CA TRP A 255 -16.51 -13.46 1.93
C TRP A 255 -16.47 -14.61 0.91
N VAL A 256 -15.96 -14.33 -0.30
CA VAL A 256 -15.94 -15.32 -1.39
C VAL A 256 -14.90 -16.42 -1.16
N LEU A 257 -13.71 -16.06 -0.65
CA LEU A 257 -12.56 -16.97 -0.55
C LEU A 257 -12.47 -17.70 0.79
N LEU A 258 -12.93 -17.08 1.88
CA LEU A 258 -12.84 -17.61 3.23
C LEU A 258 -14.21 -17.97 3.82
N ASN A 259 -15.31 -17.78 3.05
CA ASN A 259 -16.70 -17.95 3.51
C ASN A 259 -17.03 -17.09 4.77
N GLU A 260 -16.32 -15.98 4.96
CA GLU A 260 -16.57 -15.04 6.05
C GLU A 260 -17.69 -14.08 5.64
N THR A 261 -18.91 -14.31 6.14
CA THR A 261 -20.05 -13.44 5.81
C THR A 261 -19.83 -12.03 6.38
N PRO A 262 -19.86 -10.98 5.52
CA PRO A 262 -19.73 -9.61 5.97
C PRO A 262 -20.87 -9.26 6.94
N THR A 263 -20.54 -8.48 7.97
CA THR A 263 -21.56 -7.91 8.85
C THR A 263 -22.38 -6.84 8.13
N ALA A 264 -23.56 -6.49 8.65
CA ALA A 264 -24.35 -5.38 8.10
C ALA A 264 -23.55 -4.08 8.05
N TRP A 265 -22.73 -3.81 9.07
CA TRP A 265 -21.82 -2.67 9.10
C TRP A 265 -20.74 -2.74 8.02
N GLY A 266 -20.25 -3.93 7.71
CA GLY A 266 -19.31 -4.17 6.58
C GLY A 266 -19.90 -3.76 5.24
N PHE A 267 -21.16 -4.14 4.97
CA PHE A 267 -21.87 -3.74 3.74
C PHE A 267 -22.15 -2.24 3.70
N ILE A 268 -22.71 -1.66 4.76
CA ILE A 268 -23.03 -0.23 4.83
C ILE A 268 -21.74 0.59 4.68
N GLY A 269 -20.70 0.23 5.42
CA GLY A 269 -19.41 0.92 5.38
C GLY A 269 -18.74 0.82 4.00
N GLY A 270 -18.80 -0.35 3.36
CA GLY A 270 -18.32 -0.53 2.00
C GLY A 270 -19.03 0.37 1.00
N PHE A 271 -20.36 0.45 1.07
CA PHE A 271 -21.14 1.34 0.20
C PHE A 271 -20.82 2.83 0.44
N VAL A 272 -20.68 3.27 1.70
CA VAL A 272 -20.30 4.64 2.05
C VAL A 272 -18.89 4.96 1.55
N ALA A 273 -17.93 4.02 1.68
CA ALA A 273 -16.57 4.20 1.15
C ALA A 273 -16.57 4.37 -0.38
N LEU A 274 -17.36 3.57 -1.10
CA LEU A 274 -17.56 3.69 -2.55
C LEU A 274 -18.13 5.06 -2.96
N LEU A 275 -19.17 5.52 -2.25
CA LEU A 275 -19.75 6.85 -2.48
C LEU A 275 -18.72 7.96 -2.26
N GLY A 276 -17.94 7.88 -1.18
CA GLY A 276 -16.87 8.83 -0.91
C GLY A 276 -15.83 8.90 -2.03
N VAL A 277 -15.36 7.74 -2.52
CA VAL A 277 -14.43 7.72 -3.67
C VAL A 277 -15.07 8.30 -4.93
N ALA A 278 -16.34 8.03 -5.20
CA ALA A 278 -17.05 8.63 -6.33
C ALA A 278 -17.09 10.16 -6.21
N ILE A 279 -17.35 10.70 -5.02
CA ILE A 279 -17.34 12.14 -4.74
C ILE A 279 -15.96 12.76 -5.04
N THR A 280 -14.84 12.08 -4.70
CA THR A 280 -13.49 12.59 -4.99
C THR A 280 -13.22 12.79 -6.48
N ARG A 281 -14.00 12.14 -7.35
CA ARG A 281 -13.87 12.20 -8.81
C ARG A 281 -14.71 13.32 -9.45
N ILE A 282 -15.55 14.02 -8.69
CA ILE A 282 -16.35 15.14 -9.19
C ILE A 282 -15.38 16.24 -9.59
N ARG A 283 -15.37 16.58 -10.89
CA ARG A 283 -14.65 17.75 -11.40
C ARG A 283 -15.49 18.98 -11.13
N PRO A 284 -14.92 20.07 -10.56
CA PRO A 284 -15.62 21.35 -10.58
C PRO A 284 -15.92 21.71 -12.03
N ARG A 285 -17.18 21.97 -12.34
CA ARG A 285 -17.58 22.55 -13.62
C ARG A 285 -16.95 23.94 -13.66
N ASN A 286 -15.91 24.14 -14.48
CA ASN A 286 -15.41 25.49 -14.73
C ASN A 286 -16.59 26.32 -15.22
N ARG A 287 -17.02 27.34 -14.43
CA ARG A 287 -17.91 28.40 -14.89
C ARG A 287 -17.07 29.33 -15.76
N LEU A 288 -16.77 28.92 -16.95
CA LEU A 288 -16.29 29.75 -18.04
C LEU A 288 -16.82 29.09 -19.31
N ASP A 289 -18.10 29.31 -19.59
CA ASP A 289 -18.74 29.43 -20.88
C ASP A 289 -19.99 30.30 -20.69
#